data_9f6353213e1efe1ef9c811e5de1d37bc
#
_entry.id   9f6353213e1efe1ef9c811e5de1d37bc
#
_cell.length_a   1.000
_cell.length_b   1.000
_cell.length_c   1.000
_cell.angle_alpha   90.00
_cell.angle_beta   90.00
_cell.angle_gamma   90.00
#
_symmetry.space_group_name_H-M   'P 1'
#
loop_
_entity.id
_entity.type
_entity.pdbx_description
1 polymer ?
#
loop_
_entity_poly.entity_id
_entity_poly.type
_entity_poly.pdbx_seq_one_letter_code
_entity_poly.pdbx_strand_id
1 'polypeptide(L)'
;MAEEQLSLSGDPSCLRICVGSSAADSRATQIFGLFQKAIEQGELKAEVFRTGSFGYCDLEPVVLVEMPGSDARLFANFAPDAVAAHLNDFAKSMGNSSLTSEWPLFNLQKRIALRNCGWIDPEDINHYLVHGKGYTGLSSALKISPPDLIRTSIQAALKGRRGQGCSTQKKWQLFAETADEDKCLICNAVDPDPKSLTSRLLLESDPHSVLEGMLISAYAAGVSRCHLFVAEKANAVHGLRKALDQMKAYNLLGSNILNSQFHSEIEILVLPETGITGHRVELLRCMDENHALPHFLPAQPVSSIFLGKPVLVVNPESMSSLAAVLGDGVDYGKGSKVVTLTGSIAHKGAAEVSHGTTIQNIIDSFGGGVSKGKTIKAVQLGGPSGYFIAPNALNHAIGCNACDESYSNIGSGTIEVLDSDASILNATKDIMAYLQAQSCGKCVFCREGCLQMLTILEDISENKARPHDLDLLVELGEEMRNAGLCDFGRTAPNAVLSSIELFRDEYGK
;
A
#
# COMPACT_ATOMS: atom_id res chain seq x y z
N MET A 1 10.46 -13.85 32.06
CA MET A 1 9.55 -12.68 31.95
C MET A 1 8.80 -12.65 30.62
N ALA A 2 9.37 -12.97 29.46
CA ALA A 2 8.60 -13.06 28.19
C ALA A 2 7.69 -14.31 28.13
N GLU A 3 8.06 -15.41 28.76
CA GLU A 3 7.25 -16.63 28.80
C GLU A 3 6.11 -16.60 29.84
N GLU A 4 6.21 -15.80 30.88
CA GLU A 4 5.15 -15.66 31.90
C GLU A 4 4.06 -14.65 31.50
N GLN A 5 4.32 -13.72 30.56
CA GLN A 5 3.31 -12.81 30.02
C GLN A 5 2.56 -13.38 28.80
N LEU A 6 3.02 -14.48 28.24
CA LEU A 6 2.39 -15.18 27.11
C LEU A 6 1.17 -16.03 27.48
N SER A 7 0.69 -16.00 28.71
CA SER A 7 -0.60 -16.62 29.11
C SER A 7 -1.86 -15.81 28.71
N LEU A 8 -1.72 -14.88 27.79
CA LEU A 8 -2.84 -14.20 27.13
C LEU A 8 -3.41 -15.00 25.96
N SER A 9 -3.14 -16.30 25.87
CA SER A 9 -3.94 -17.19 25.02
C SER A 9 -5.33 -17.25 25.61
N GLY A 10 -6.29 -16.61 24.96
CA GLY A 10 -7.71 -16.78 25.26
C GLY A 10 -8.05 -18.26 25.35
N ASP A 11 -9.09 -18.60 26.11
CA ASP A 11 -9.56 -19.98 26.25
C ASP A 11 -9.61 -20.64 24.84
N PRO A 12 -8.78 -21.67 24.56
CA PRO A 12 -8.76 -22.29 23.22
C PRO A 12 -10.08 -22.92 22.82
N SER A 13 -11.07 -22.93 23.71
CA SER A 13 -12.45 -23.35 23.44
C SER A 13 -13.41 -22.17 23.15
N CYS A 14 -12.91 -20.93 23.14
CA CYS A 14 -13.72 -19.74 22.97
C CYS A 14 -13.75 -19.29 21.49
N LEU A 15 -14.93 -18.83 21.04
CA LEU A 15 -15.06 -18.18 19.73
C LEU A 15 -14.26 -16.89 19.70
N ARG A 16 -13.57 -16.61 18.60
CA ARG A 16 -12.95 -15.35 18.32
C ARG A 16 -13.71 -14.61 17.24
N ILE A 17 -14.20 -13.42 17.55
CA ILE A 17 -14.98 -12.59 16.62
C ILE A 17 -14.19 -11.33 16.30
N CYS A 18 -13.80 -11.17 15.05
CA CYS A 18 -13.13 -9.98 14.54
C CYS A 18 -14.12 -9.11 13.79
N VAL A 19 -14.33 -7.88 14.22
CA VAL A 19 -15.16 -6.89 13.52
C VAL A 19 -14.24 -5.93 12.78
N GLY A 20 -14.08 -6.19 11.49
CA GLY A 20 -13.14 -5.48 10.60
C GLY A 20 -13.81 -4.39 9.78
N SER A 21 -13.21 -3.22 9.78
CA SER A 21 -13.60 -2.12 8.90
C SER A 21 -12.48 -1.08 8.78
N SER A 22 -12.58 -0.22 7.78
CA SER A 22 -11.83 1.03 7.77
C SER A 22 -12.21 1.91 8.98
N ALA A 23 -11.28 2.72 9.46
CA ALA A 23 -11.41 3.51 10.70
C ALA A 23 -12.65 4.44 10.76
N ALA A 24 -13.27 4.74 9.61
CA ALA A 24 -14.41 5.67 9.51
C ALA A 24 -15.79 5.00 9.60
N ASP A 25 -15.91 3.67 9.68
CA ASP A 25 -17.23 3.01 9.66
C ASP A 25 -17.84 2.91 11.06
N SER A 26 -18.85 3.75 11.32
CA SER A 26 -19.60 3.76 12.58
C SER A 26 -20.41 2.48 12.81
N ARG A 27 -20.80 1.73 11.75
CA ARG A 27 -21.54 0.46 11.85
C ARG A 27 -20.70 -0.60 12.55
N ALA A 28 -19.40 -0.67 12.25
CA ALA A 28 -18.49 -1.61 12.90
C ALA A 28 -18.43 -1.37 14.43
N THR A 29 -18.45 -0.11 14.86
CA THR A 29 -18.49 0.25 16.30
C THR A 29 -19.80 -0.23 16.95
N GLN A 30 -20.93 -0.10 16.26
CA GLN A 30 -22.22 -0.59 16.75
C GLN A 30 -22.24 -2.13 16.84
N ILE A 31 -21.76 -2.82 15.81
CA ILE A 31 -21.66 -4.29 15.77
C ILE A 31 -20.80 -4.80 16.93
N PHE A 32 -19.62 -4.19 17.11
CA PHE A 32 -18.72 -4.54 18.20
C PHE A 32 -19.39 -4.39 19.57
N GLY A 33 -20.07 -3.24 19.83
CA GLY A 33 -20.79 -3.00 21.08
C GLY A 33 -21.94 -3.98 21.32
N LEU A 34 -22.63 -4.43 20.26
CA LEU A 34 -23.68 -5.44 20.38
C LEU A 34 -23.13 -6.81 20.76
N PHE A 35 -22.00 -7.23 20.17
CA PHE A 35 -21.32 -8.47 20.58
C PHE A 35 -20.82 -8.40 22.02
N GLN A 36 -20.16 -7.28 22.42
CA GLN A 36 -19.75 -7.11 23.81
C GLN A 36 -20.91 -7.26 24.78
N LYS A 37 -22.03 -6.60 24.50
CA LYS A 37 -23.24 -6.70 25.33
C LYS A 37 -23.76 -8.13 25.43
N ALA A 38 -23.79 -8.88 24.33
CA ALA A 38 -24.22 -10.28 24.33
C ALA A 38 -23.28 -11.18 25.17
N ILE A 39 -21.97 -10.90 25.14
CA ILE A 39 -20.99 -11.60 25.96
C ILE A 39 -21.19 -11.28 27.46
N GLU A 40 -21.37 -10.00 27.80
CA GLU A 40 -21.64 -9.55 29.19
C GLU A 40 -22.93 -10.13 29.75
N GLN A 41 -23.94 -10.34 28.90
CA GLN A 41 -25.22 -10.96 29.27
C GLN A 41 -25.16 -12.49 29.34
N GLY A 42 -24.03 -13.10 28.98
CA GLY A 42 -23.85 -14.54 28.98
C GLY A 42 -24.57 -15.27 27.83
N GLU A 43 -25.07 -14.53 26.84
CA GLU A 43 -25.74 -15.07 25.65
C GLU A 43 -24.77 -15.68 24.65
N LEU A 44 -23.49 -15.22 24.67
CA LEU A 44 -22.43 -15.68 23.80
C LEU A 44 -21.13 -15.88 24.57
N LYS A 45 -20.49 -17.05 24.42
CA LYS A 45 -19.15 -17.31 24.94
C LYS A 45 -18.13 -17.05 23.81
N ALA A 46 -17.62 -15.85 23.73
CA ALA A 46 -16.68 -15.42 22.69
C ALA A 46 -15.77 -14.31 23.20
N GLU A 47 -14.64 -14.11 22.49
CA GLU A 47 -13.85 -12.90 22.57
C GLU A 47 -14.14 -12.07 21.33
N VAL A 48 -14.39 -10.77 21.48
CA VAL A 48 -14.66 -9.86 20.36
C VAL A 48 -13.60 -8.78 20.28
N PHE A 49 -13.11 -8.53 19.07
CA PHE A 49 -12.05 -7.55 18.78
C PHE A 49 -12.48 -6.62 17.66
N ARG A 50 -12.07 -5.36 17.79
CA ARG A 50 -12.08 -4.45 16.65
C ARG A 50 -10.80 -4.67 15.87
N THR A 51 -10.93 -4.99 14.60
CA THR A 51 -9.79 -5.16 13.72
C THR A 51 -9.79 -4.08 12.63
N GLY A 52 -8.65 -3.88 11.97
CA GLY A 52 -8.59 -3.03 10.79
C GLY A 52 -9.31 -3.67 9.59
N SER A 53 -9.23 -2.99 8.45
CA SER A 53 -9.81 -3.46 7.19
C SER A 53 -9.09 -4.71 6.67
N PHE A 54 -9.84 -5.59 6.02
CA PHE A 54 -9.31 -6.70 5.24
C PHE A 54 -8.81 -6.27 3.85
N GLY A 55 -9.09 -5.04 3.43
CA GLY A 55 -8.73 -4.48 2.14
C GLY A 55 -9.90 -4.29 1.17
N TYR A 56 -11.07 -4.85 1.43
CA TYR A 56 -12.25 -4.76 0.56
C TYR A 56 -13.31 -3.82 1.12
N CYS A 57 -13.16 -2.52 0.84
CA CYS A 57 -14.04 -1.49 1.37
C CYS A 57 -15.53 -1.69 1.02
N ASP A 58 -15.83 -2.26 -0.15
CA ASP A 58 -17.22 -2.52 -0.59
C ASP A 58 -17.90 -3.63 0.22
N LEU A 59 -17.13 -4.41 0.96
CA LEU A 59 -17.63 -5.54 1.77
C LEU A 59 -17.71 -5.21 3.26
N GLU A 60 -17.29 -4.02 3.67
CA GLU A 60 -17.27 -3.60 5.06
C GLU A 60 -18.64 -3.10 5.54
N PRO A 61 -18.96 -3.31 6.82
CA PRO A 61 -18.20 -4.02 7.84
C PRO A 61 -18.15 -5.52 7.59
N VAL A 62 -17.01 -6.13 7.96
CA VAL A 62 -16.79 -7.57 7.87
C VAL A 62 -16.75 -8.15 9.28
N VAL A 63 -17.49 -9.22 9.50
CA VAL A 63 -17.38 -10.02 10.73
C VAL A 63 -16.74 -11.35 10.39
N LEU A 64 -15.60 -11.61 11.01
CA LEU A 64 -14.90 -12.88 10.92
C LEU A 64 -15.08 -13.63 12.22
N VAL A 65 -15.50 -14.88 12.15
CA VAL A 65 -15.69 -15.78 13.30
C VAL A 65 -14.74 -16.96 13.17
N GLU A 66 -13.81 -17.06 14.10
CA GLU A 66 -12.88 -18.16 14.20
C GLU A 66 -13.28 -19.09 15.34
N MET A 67 -13.13 -20.37 15.08
CA MET A 67 -13.37 -21.43 16.06
C MET A 67 -12.16 -22.34 16.14
N PRO A 68 -11.78 -22.80 17.33
CA PRO A 68 -10.72 -23.77 17.49
C PRO A 68 -10.99 -25.05 16.67
N GLY A 69 -10.08 -25.39 15.78
CA GLY A 69 -10.14 -26.62 14.97
C GLY A 69 -11.12 -26.59 13.79
N SER A 70 -11.68 -25.43 13.42
CA SER A 70 -12.48 -25.25 12.22
C SER A 70 -12.01 -24.06 11.38
N ASP A 71 -12.42 -24.04 10.10
CA ASP A 71 -12.15 -22.91 9.22
C ASP A 71 -12.88 -21.66 9.71
N ALA A 72 -12.23 -20.50 9.59
CA ALA A 72 -12.82 -19.22 9.91
C ALA A 72 -14.00 -18.91 8.95
N ARG A 73 -15.05 -18.27 9.47
CA ARG A 73 -16.21 -17.84 8.69
C ARG A 73 -16.23 -16.33 8.55
N LEU A 74 -16.45 -15.84 7.34
CA LEU A 74 -16.47 -14.43 7.03
C LEU A 74 -17.88 -14.00 6.58
N PHE A 75 -18.37 -12.92 7.17
CA PHE A 75 -19.65 -12.30 6.85
C PHE A 75 -19.38 -10.87 6.36
N ALA A 76 -19.68 -10.60 5.09
CA ALA A 76 -19.50 -9.30 4.47
C ALA A 76 -20.78 -8.45 4.58
N ASN A 77 -20.63 -7.13 4.52
CA ASN A 77 -21.72 -6.16 4.64
C ASN A 77 -22.61 -6.45 5.86
N PHE A 78 -21.97 -6.82 6.98
CA PHE A 78 -22.68 -7.26 8.16
C PHE A 78 -23.43 -6.08 8.78
N ALA A 79 -24.74 -6.24 8.96
CA ALA A 79 -25.58 -5.19 9.51
C ALA A 79 -25.69 -5.32 11.04
N PRO A 80 -25.83 -4.22 11.81
CA PRO A 80 -25.95 -4.29 13.25
C PRO A 80 -27.15 -5.12 13.75
N ASP A 81 -28.27 -5.09 13.04
CA ASP A 81 -29.49 -5.87 13.34
C ASP A 81 -29.30 -7.38 13.09
N ALA A 82 -28.35 -7.77 12.25
CA ALA A 82 -28.00 -9.16 12.03
C ALA A 82 -27.34 -9.83 13.25
N VAL A 83 -26.74 -9.05 14.17
CA VAL A 83 -26.09 -9.60 15.39
C VAL A 83 -27.06 -10.51 16.15
N ALA A 84 -28.24 -10.02 16.52
CA ALA A 84 -29.22 -10.77 17.29
C ALA A 84 -29.70 -12.06 16.58
N ALA A 85 -29.83 -12.01 15.24
CA ALA A 85 -30.25 -13.18 14.44
C ALA A 85 -29.16 -14.27 14.43
N HIS A 86 -27.89 -13.86 14.38
CA HIS A 86 -26.77 -14.80 14.28
C HIS A 86 -26.23 -15.30 15.63
N LEU A 87 -26.55 -14.66 16.78
CA LEU A 87 -26.04 -15.10 18.08
C LEU A 87 -26.33 -16.59 18.33
N ASN A 88 -27.53 -17.04 18.02
CA ASN A 88 -27.93 -18.45 18.17
C ASN A 88 -27.24 -19.37 17.16
N ASP A 89 -26.94 -18.87 15.96
CA ASP A 89 -26.27 -19.61 14.90
C ASP A 89 -24.77 -19.72 15.14
N PHE A 90 -24.16 -18.70 15.66
CA PHE A 90 -22.73 -18.76 16.08
C PHE A 90 -22.53 -19.75 17.21
N ALA A 91 -23.50 -19.87 18.11
CA ALA A 91 -23.47 -20.87 19.20
C ALA A 91 -23.81 -22.31 18.75
N LYS A 92 -24.60 -22.51 17.69
CA LYS A 92 -25.14 -23.81 17.28
C LYS A 92 -24.59 -24.34 15.96
N SER A 93 -24.25 -23.50 15.00
CA SER A 93 -23.92 -23.95 13.64
C SER A 93 -22.47 -24.26 13.42
N MET A 94 -21.86 -25.01 14.33
CA MET A 94 -20.47 -25.44 14.29
C MET A 94 -20.19 -26.53 13.25
N GLY A 95 -21.14 -26.88 12.41
CA GLY A 95 -21.07 -28.11 11.62
C GLY A 95 -20.96 -27.99 10.10
N ASN A 96 -21.51 -26.98 9.43
CA ASN A 96 -21.70 -27.10 7.98
C ASN A 96 -21.85 -25.79 7.20
N SER A 97 -20.83 -24.96 7.10
CA SER A 97 -20.58 -24.17 5.87
C SER A 97 -19.29 -23.38 5.98
N SER A 98 -18.30 -23.73 5.19
CA SER A 98 -17.07 -22.95 5.03
C SER A 98 -17.36 -21.78 4.11
N LEU A 99 -17.74 -20.63 4.64
CA LEU A 99 -17.88 -19.40 3.83
C LEU A 99 -16.52 -18.84 3.36
N THR A 100 -15.42 -19.21 4.00
CA THR A 100 -14.07 -18.86 3.54
C THR A 100 -13.72 -19.51 2.21
N SER A 101 -14.27 -20.70 1.89
CA SER A 101 -14.05 -21.35 0.59
C SER A 101 -14.84 -20.70 -0.54
N GLU A 102 -15.90 -19.94 -0.23
CA GLU A 102 -16.73 -19.24 -1.23
C GLU A 102 -16.18 -17.84 -1.59
N TRP A 103 -15.21 -17.34 -0.79
CA TRP A 103 -14.56 -16.07 -1.07
C TRP A 103 -13.17 -16.31 -1.66
N PRO A 104 -13.04 -16.36 -3.00
CA PRO A 104 -11.76 -16.55 -3.71
C PRO A 104 -10.69 -15.56 -3.25
N LEU A 105 -11.13 -14.39 -2.80
CA LEU A 105 -10.33 -13.28 -2.32
C LEU A 105 -9.34 -13.65 -1.20
N PHE A 106 -9.69 -14.59 -0.30
CA PHE A 106 -8.80 -15.02 0.77
C PHE A 106 -7.87 -16.15 0.36
N ASN A 107 -8.39 -17.11 -0.42
CA ASN A 107 -7.64 -18.31 -0.80
C ASN A 107 -6.65 -18.05 -1.94
N LEU A 108 -6.88 -17.03 -2.76
CA LEU A 108 -6.03 -16.69 -3.91
C LEU A 108 -4.94 -15.67 -3.56
N GLN A 109 -5.08 -14.92 -2.46
CA GLN A 109 -4.07 -13.96 -2.02
C GLN A 109 -2.88 -14.64 -1.37
N LYS A 110 -1.69 -14.15 -1.69
CA LYS A 110 -0.49 -14.44 -0.91
C LYS A 110 -0.27 -13.28 0.07
N ARG A 111 -0.97 -13.31 1.21
CA ARG A 111 -0.91 -12.24 2.22
C ARG A 111 0.38 -12.32 3.02
N ILE A 112 1.36 -11.51 2.65
CA ILE A 112 2.64 -11.34 3.32
C ILE A 112 2.69 -9.98 4.00
N ALA A 113 2.60 -8.90 3.20
CA ALA A 113 2.50 -7.55 3.74
C ALA A 113 1.16 -7.32 4.47
N LEU A 114 0.08 -7.88 3.96
CA LEU A 114 -1.26 -7.75 4.53
C LEU A 114 -1.64 -8.87 5.52
N ARG A 115 -0.67 -9.69 5.99
CA ARG A 115 -0.96 -10.90 6.78
C ARG A 115 -1.87 -10.68 7.98
N ASN A 116 -1.70 -9.58 8.68
CA ASN A 116 -2.45 -9.28 9.90
C ASN A 116 -3.63 -8.33 9.68
N CYS A 117 -3.74 -7.70 8.49
CA CYS A 117 -4.82 -6.77 8.20
C CYS A 117 -6.17 -7.46 8.30
N GLY A 118 -7.06 -6.94 9.15
CA GLY A 118 -8.37 -7.52 9.45
C GLY A 118 -8.37 -8.62 10.52
N TRP A 119 -7.18 -9.09 10.97
CA TRP A 119 -7.04 -10.20 11.91
C TRP A 119 -6.67 -9.78 13.32
N ILE A 120 -6.02 -8.62 13.48
CA ILE A 120 -5.56 -8.11 14.76
C ILE A 120 -6.22 -6.77 15.08
N ASP A 121 -6.28 -6.44 16.37
CA ASP A 121 -6.56 -5.07 16.81
C ASP A 121 -5.30 -4.22 16.56
N PRO A 122 -5.35 -3.23 15.64
CA PRO A 122 -4.18 -2.42 15.32
C PRO A 122 -3.75 -1.48 16.46
N GLU A 123 -4.62 -1.30 17.44
CA GLU A 123 -4.37 -0.41 18.59
C GLU A 123 -3.86 -1.16 19.82
N ASP A 124 -3.69 -2.48 19.77
CA ASP A 124 -3.17 -3.29 20.86
C ASP A 124 -1.93 -4.07 20.44
N ILE A 125 -0.78 -3.68 20.97
CA ILE A 125 0.50 -4.36 20.72
C ILE A 125 0.47 -5.85 21.11
N ASN A 126 -0.33 -6.23 22.12
CA ASN A 126 -0.42 -7.62 22.54
C ASN A 126 -1.06 -8.49 21.45
N HIS A 127 -2.04 -7.96 20.69
CA HIS A 127 -2.56 -8.65 19.53
C HIS A 127 -1.50 -8.87 18.45
N TYR A 128 -0.66 -7.88 18.20
CA TYR A 128 0.46 -8.03 17.27
C TYR A 128 1.48 -9.06 17.75
N LEU A 129 1.81 -9.05 19.05
CA LEU A 129 2.78 -9.99 19.66
C LEU A 129 2.27 -11.43 19.60
N VAL A 130 1.00 -11.67 19.99
CA VAL A 130 0.45 -13.02 20.15
C VAL A 130 -0.06 -13.58 18.82
N HIS A 131 -0.93 -12.84 18.14
CA HIS A 131 -1.60 -13.33 16.93
C HIS A 131 -0.81 -13.01 15.66
N GLY A 132 -0.14 -11.86 15.62
CA GLY A 132 0.69 -11.43 14.50
C GLY A 132 2.12 -11.96 14.53
N LYS A 133 2.51 -12.73 15.55
CA LYS A 133 3.91 -13.14 15.81
C LYS A 133 4.89 -11.96 15.74
N GLY A 134 4.44 -10.82 16.26
CA GLY A 134 5.13 -9.56 16.13
C GLY A 134 6.50 -9.52 16.80
N TYR A 135 7.37 -8.70 16.24
CA TYR A 135 8.76 -8.46 16.65
C TYR A 135 9.67 -9.71 16.65
N THR A 136 9.17 -10.84 16.14
CA THR A 136 10.00 -12.03 15.89
C THR A 136 10.99 -11.79 14.76
N GLY A 137 10.62 -11.00 13.76
CA GLY A 137 11.48 -10.56 12.66
C GLY A 137 12.65 -9.70 13.16
N LEU A 138 12.36 -8.72 14.01
CA LEU A 138 13.38 -7.88 14.64
C LEU A 138 14.30 -8.72 15.55
N SER A 139 13.73 -9.61 16.37
CA SER A 139 14.51 -10.52 17.21
C SER A 139 15.43 -11.42 16.38
N SER A 140 14.97 -11.91 15.24
CA SER A 140 15.77 -12.70 14.31
C SER A 140 16.86 -11.86 13.65
N ALA A 141 16.54 -10.65 13.22
CA ALA A 141 17.47 -9.72 12.59
C ALA A 141 18.64 -9.37 13.51
N LEU A 142 18.37 -9.10 14.78
CA LEU A 142 19.41 -8.74 15.78
C LEU A 142 20.42 -9.85 16.08
N LYS A 143 20.12 -11.10 15.67
CA LYS A 143 21.05 -12.26 15.80
C LYS A 143 21.97 -12.40 14.58
N ILE A 144 21.75 -11.63 13.54
CA ILE A 144 22.46 -11.68 12.26
C ILE A 144 23.30 -10.41 12.13
N SER A 145 24.50 -10.49 11.59
CA SER A 145 25.29 -9.28 11.32
C SER A 145 24.60 -8.38 10.28
N PRO A 146 24.69 -7.05 10.36
CA PRO A 146 24.10 -6.16 9.38
C PRO A 146 24.44 -6.49 7.92
N PRO A 147 25.72 -6.81 7.55
CA PRO A 147 26.03 -7.22 6.18
C PRO A 147 25.33 -8.51 5.74
N ASP A 148 25.24 -9.50 6.67
CA ASP A 148 24.56 -10.75 6.39
C ASP A 148 23.05 -10.56 6.27
N LEU A 149 22.47 -9.69 7.08
CA LEU A 149 21.05 -9.33 7.02
C LEU A 149 20.71 -8.68 5.67
N ILE A 150 21.55 -7.74 5.19
CA ILE A 150 21.38 -7.16 3.86
C ILE A 150 21.43 -8.25 2.78
N ARG A 151 22.35 -9.22 2.89
CA ARG A 151 22.46 -10.33 1.97
C ARG A 151 21.23 -11.25 2.02
N THR A 152 20.68 -11.53 3.19
CA THR A 152 19.47 -12.35 3.37
C THR A 152 18.25 -11.67 2.75
N SER A 153 18.12 -10.35 2.90
CA SER A 153 17.03 -9.61 2.25
C SER A 153 17.09 -9.62 0.72
N ILE A 154 18.26 -9.95 0.13
CA ILE A 154 18.39 -10.21 -1.31
C ILE A 154 17.53 -11.39 -1.76
N GLN A 155 17.63 -12.47 -1.00
CA GLN A 155 16.93 -13.71 -1.34
C GLN A 155 15.41 -13.52 -1.26
N ALA A 156 14.96 -12.61 -0.41
CA ALA A 156 13.58 -12.24 -0.30
C ALA A 156 13.06 -11.40 -1.49
N ALA A 157 13.93 -10.97 -2.41
CA ALA A 157 13.58 -10.25 -3.66
C ALA A 157 12.64 -9.05 -3.45
N LEU A 158 12.78 -8.33 -2.31
CA LEU A 158 11.96 -7.17 -2.01
C LEU A 158 12.16 -6.08 -3.06
N LYS A 159 11.22 -5.94 -3.98
CA LYS A 159 11.24 -4.90 -5.01
C LYS A 159 10.57 -3.65 -4.48
N GLY A 160 11.22 -2.50 -4.69
CA GLY A 160 10.60 -1.20 -4.40
C GLY A 160 9.34 -1.00 -5.25
N ARG A 161 8.41 -0.20 -4.72
CA ARG A 161 7.09 0.08 -5.32
C ARG A 161 7.16 0.77 -6.70
N ARG A 162 8.26 1.47 -6.98
CA ARG A 162 8.51 2.16 -8.25
C ARG A 162 9.51 1.37 -9.06
N GLY A 163 9.08 0.98 -10.25
CA GLY A 163 9.68 0.08 -11.20
C GLY A 163 11.00 0.47 -11.83
N GLN A 164 11.81 1.31 -11.23
CA GLN A 164 13.18 1.55 -11.74
C GLN A 164 14.16 0.40 -11.46
N GLY A 165 13.64 -0.80 -11.17
CA GLY A 165 14.46 -2.03 -11.15
C GLY A 165 15.53 -2.11 -10.07
N CYS A 166 15.65 -1.12 -9.19
CA CYS A 166 16.61 -1.17 -8.10
C CYS A 166 16.04 -2.04 -6.98
N SER A 167 16.63 -3.21 -6.74
CA SER A 167 16.23 -4.06 -5.63
C SER A 167 16.43 -3.31 -4.31
N THR A 168 15.54 -3.53 -3.35
CA THR A 168 15.65 -2.99 -1.99
C THR A 168 17.02 -3.26 -1.40
N GLN A 169 17.57 -4.44 -1.63
CA GLN A 169 18.90 -4.83 -1.24
C GLN A 169 20.00 -3.92 -1.79
N LYS A 170 20.03 -3.66 -3.09
CA LYS A 170 21.07 -2.81 -3.69
C LYS A 170 21.03 -1.41 -3.09
N LYS A 171 19.83 -0.90 -2.77
CA LYS A 171 19.66 0.36 -2.05
C LYS A 171 20.29 0.31 -0.66
N TRP A 172 20.02 -0.76 0.11
CA TRP A 172 20.56 -0.91 1.45
C TRP A 172 22.08 -1.07 1.44
N GLN A 173 22.61 -1.90 0.54
CA GLN A 173 24.04 -2.15 0.40
C GLN A 173 24.78 -0.85 0.10
N LEU A 174 24.39 -0.11 -0.92
CA LEU A 174 24.99 1.15 -1.30
C LEU A 174 24.86 2.21 -0.19
N PHE A 175 23.73 2.24 0.52
CA PHE A 175 23.51 3.15 1.63
C PHE A 175 24.34 2.78 2.87
N ALA A 176 24.45 1.49 3.19
CA ALA A 176 25.27 1.02 4.31
C ALA A 176 26.77 1.32 4.09
N GLU A 177 27.25 1.25 2.84
CA GLU A 177 28.63 1.55 2.44
C GLU A 177 28.95 3.06 2.49
N THR A 178 27.96 3.95 2.64
CA THR A 178 28.19 5.39 2.78
C THR A 178 28.91 5.70 4.09
N ALA A 179 30.03 6.40 4.02
CA ALA A 179 30.92 6.65 5.16
C ALA A 179 30.41 7.66 6.20
N ASP A 180 29.20 8.21 6.03
CA ASP A 180 28.62 9.18 6.96
C ASP A 180 28.01 8.47 8.17
N GLU A 181 28.37 8.92 9.38
CA GLU A 181 27.83 8.36 10.63
C GLU A 181 26.44 8.88 10.97
N ASP A 182 26.03 10.02 10.41
CA ASP A 182 24.73 10.65 10.69
C ASP A 182 23.71 10.42 9.58
N LYS A 183 23.39 9.15 9.34
CA LYS A 183 22.41 8.70 8.36
C LYS A 183 21.00 8.70 8.92
N CYS A 184 19.99 8.81 8.05
CA CYS A 184 18.59 8.61 8.46
C CYS A 184 17.81 7.68 7.52
N LEU A 185 16.73 7.09 8.03
CA LEU A 185 15.77 6.27 7.28
C LEU A 185 14.44 6.99 7.23
N ILE A 186 13.84 7.05 6.05
CA ILE A 186 12.49 7.60 5.85
C ILE A 186 11.59 6.51 5.30
N CYS A 187 10.52 6.18 6.03
CA CYS A 187 9.41 5.42 5.49
C CYS A 187 8.36 6.39 4.94
N ASN A 188 8.26 6.47 3.62
CA ASN A 188 7.28 7.33 2.96
C ASN A 188 5.96 6.57 2.80
N ALA A 189 4.97 6.94 3.61
CA ALA A 189 3.61 6.44 3.56
C ALA A 189 2.62 7.43 2.90
N VAL A 190 3.11 8.51 2.33
CA VAL A 190 2.28 9.40 1.50
C VAL A 190 2.16 8.80 0.11
N ASP A 191 0.96 8.38 -0.25
CA ASP A 191 0.70 7.84 -1.59
C ASP A 191 0.47 8.97 -2.59
N PRO A 192 1.20 8.99 -3.73
CA PRO A 192 1.01 9.99 -4.79
C PRO A 192 -0.27 9.76 -5.59
N ASP A 193 -0.93 8.66 -5.35
CA ASP A 193 -2.14 8.22 -6.02
C ASP A 193 -3.29 8.22 -5.02
N PRO A 194 -4.29 9.10 -5.19
CA PRO A 194 -5.40 9.23 -4.24
C PRO A 194 -6.30 7.99 -4.18
N LYS A 195 -6.23 7.10 -5.19
CA LYS A 195 -6.98 5.85 -5.22
C LYS A 195 -6.24 4.70 -4.53
N SER A 196 -4.93 4.84 -4.27
CA SER A 196 -4.13 3.79 -3.64
C SER A 196 -4.56 3.56 -2.20
N LEU A 197 -4.82 2.30 -1.85
CA LEU A 197 -5.17 1.89 -0.49
C LEU A 197 -4.00 1.29 0.27
N THR A 198 -2.83 1.08 -0.35
CA THR A 198 -1.75 0.26 0.21
C THR A 198 -1.19 0.81 1.51
N SER A 199 -0.74 2.08 1.53
CA SER A 199 -0.16 2.66 2.75
C SER A 199 -1.22 2.85 3.83
N ARG A 200 -2.40 3.32 3.44
CA ARG A 200 -3.52 3.51 4.34
C ARG A 200 -3.91 2.20 5.03
N LEU A 201 -4.11 1.13 4.26
CA LEU A 201 -4.52 -0.17 4.78
C LEU A 201 -3.50 -0.71 5.80
N LEU A 202 -2.21 -0.64 5.48
CA LEU A 202 -1.15 -1.10 6.37
C LEU A 202 -1.07 -0.28 7.66
N LEU A 203 -1.10 1.05 7.56
CA LEU A 203 -0.97 1.91 8.73
C LEU A 203 -2.21 1.90 9.64
N GLU A 204 -3.41 1.70 9.08
CA GLU A 204 -4.66 1.62 9.84
C GLU A 204 -4.93 0.21 10.40
N SER A 205 -4.40 -0.86 9.77
CA SER A 205 -4.76 -2.24 10.12
C SER A 205 -3.62 -3.06 10.72
N ASP A 206 -2.36 -2.70 10.47
CA ASP A 206 -1.18 -3.38 11.02
C ASP A 206 0.02 -2.42 11.13
N PRO A 207 -0.08 -1.34 11.94
CA PRO A 207 0.98 -0.35 12.07
C PRO A 207 2.29 -0.95 12.60
N HIS A 208 2.20 -1.93 13.51
CA HIS A 208 3.37 -2.53 14.12
C HIS A 208 4.25 -3.30 13.13
N SER A 209 3.69 -3.93 12.10
CA SER A 209 4.48 -4.61 11.08
C SER A 209 5.35 -3.64 10.26
N VAL A 210 4.81 -2.45 9.99
CA VAL A 210 5.56 -1.38 9.31
C VAL A 210 6.68 -0.85 10.22
N LEU A 211 6.37 -0.58 11.48
CA LEU A 211 7.33 -0.07 12.47
C LEU A 211 8.43 -1.10 12.76
N GLU A 212 8.10 -2.39 12.87
CA GLU A 212 9.09 -3.48 13.00
C GLU A 212 10.02 -3.54 11.79
N GLY A 213 9.47 -3.47 10.58
CA GLY A 213 10.27 -3.45 9.35
C GLY A 213 11.18 -2.22 9.25
N MET A 214 10.75 -1.07 9.77
CA MET A 214 11.60 0.12 9.89
C MET A 214 12.78 -0.12 10.82
N LEU A 215 12.56 -0.73 11.98
CA LEU A 215 13.65 -1.05 12.93
C LEU A 215 14.64 -2.08 12.36
N ILE A 216 14.13 -3.12 11.66
CA ILE A 216 14.98 -4.09 10.95
C ILE A 216 15.84 -3.38 9.91
N SER A 217 15.24 -2.47 9.14
CA SER A 217 15.95 -1.69 8.12
C SER A 217 16.98 -0.75 8.73
N ALA A 218 16.64 -0.11 9.85
CA ALA A 218 17.51 0.78 10.58
C ALA A 218 18.74 0.03 11.13
N TYR A 219 18.54 -1.14 11.73
CA TYR A 219 19.61 -2.01 12.20
C TYR A 219 20.53 -2.43 11.05
N ALA A 220 19.95 -2.93 9.93
CA ALA A 220 20.73 -3.36 8.78
C ALA A 220 21.57 -2.23 8.13
N ALA A 221 21.06 -1.01 8.15
CA ALA A 221 21.69 0.16 7.54
C ALA A 221 22.60 0.97 8.50
N GLY A 222 22.64 0.61 9.79
CA GLY A 222 23.36 1.36 10.82
C GLY A 222 22.76 2.74 11.10
N VAL A 223 21.42 2.84 11.17
CA VAL A 223 20.69 4.10 11.35
C VAL A 223 20.04 4.13 12.74
N SER A 224 20.19 5.24 13.44
CA SER A 224 19.56 5.47 14.74
C SER A 224 18.33 6.38 14.69
N ARG A 225 18.12 7.13 13.61
CA ARG A 225 16.98 8.04 13.44
C ARG A 225 16.14 7.66 12.24
N CYS A 226 14.87 7.39 12.49
CA CYS A 226 13.90 7.03 11.47
C CYS A 226 12.75 8.04 11.47
N HIS A 227 12.24 8.34 10.30
CA HIS A 227 11.06 9.17 10.12
C HIS A 227 9.99 8.40 9.35
N LEU A 228 8.76 8.42 9.86
CA LEU A 228 7.58 7.92 9.17
C LEU A 228 6.78 9.11 8.64
N PHE A 229 6.74 9.27 7.33
CA PHE A 229 5.99 10.33 6.67
C PHE A 229 4.58 9.86 6.36
N VAL A 230 3.60 10.59 6.89
CA VAL A 230 2.17 10.24 6.80
C VAL A 230 1.40 11.44 6.26
N ALA A 231 0.38 11.20 5.44
CA ALA A 231 -0.47 12.26 4.94
C ALA A 231 -1.31 12.90 6.07
N GLU A 232 -1.54 14.20 6.00
CA GLU A 232 -2.29 14.98 7.01
C GLU A 232 -3.71 14.44 7.24
N LYS A 233 -4.36 13.97 6.17
CA LYS A 233 -5.71 13.41 6.23
C LYS A 233 -5.76 11.93 6.61
N ALA A 234 -4.61 11.31 6.93
CA ALA A 234 -4.58 9.90 7.30
C ALA A 234 -5.18 9.68 8.70
N ASN A 235 -6.18 8.82 8.79
CA ASN A 235 -6.78 8.42 10.07
C ASN A 235 -5.78 7.68 10.97
N ALA A 236 -4.72 7.12 10.39
CA ALA A 236 -3.70 6.32 11.07
C ALA A 236 -2.85 7.11 12.09
N VAL A 237 -2.80 8.45 12.05
CA VAL A 237 -1.86 9.24 12.88
C VAL A 237 -2.04 8.98 14.37
N HIS A 238 -3.29 8.88 14.84
CA HIS A 238 -3.57 8.60 16.25
C HIS A 238 -3.09 7.20 16.65
N GLY A 239 -3.46 6.17 15.88
CA GLY A 239 -3.05 4.79 16.12
C GLY A 239 -1.53 4.61 16.08
N LEU A 240 -0.84 5.28 15.14
CA LEU A 240 0.61 5.26 15.03
C LEU A 240 1.30 5.86 16.26
N ARG A 241 0.80 6.97 16.80
CA ARG A 241 1.34 7.55 18.04
C ARG A 241 1.17 6.60 19.21
N LYS A 242 -0.01 6.01 19.36
CA LYS A 242 -0.29 4.97 20.36
C LYS A 242 0.66 3.77 20.20
N ALA A 243 0.89 3.29 18.98
CA ALA A 243 1.81 2.21 18.70
C ALA A 243 3.26 2.54 19.13
N LEU A 244 3.75 3.77 18.85
CA LEU A 244 5.07 4.21 19.31
C LEU A 244 5.17 4.26 20.84
N ASP A 245 4.13 4.72 21.55
CA ASP A 245 4.10 4.74 23.01
C ASP A 245 4.13 3.32 23.58
N GLN A 246 3.37 2.39 22.98
CA GLN A 246 3.41 0.98 23.34
C GLN A 246 4.79 0.37 23.07
N MET A 247 5.43 0.66 21.94
CA MET A 247 6.79 0.19 21.63
C MET A 247 7.80 0.65 22.69
N LYS A 248 7.71 1.90 23.15
CA LYS A 248 8.57 2.41 24.23
C LYS A 248 8.33 1.65 25.53
N ALA A 249 7.07 1.40 25.89
CA ALA A 249 6.71 0.66 27.10
C ALA A 249 7.24 -0.79 27.10
N TYR A 250 7.34 -1.40 25.91
CA TYR A 250 7.84 -2.77 25.71
C TYR A 250 9.35 -2.85 25.41
N ASN A 251 10.09 -1.75 25.54
CA ASN A 251 11.52 -1.66 25.22
C ASN A 251 11.85 -2.08 23.76
N LEU A 252 10.97 -1.73 22.83
CA LEU A 252 11.10 -1.96 21.40
C LEU A 252 11.54 -0.71 20.65
N LEU A 253 11.67 0.43 21.34
CA LEU A 253 12.10 1.71 20.78
C LEU A 253 12.97 2.44 21.82
N GLY A 254 13.95 3.22 21.37
CA GLY A 254 14.91 3.92 22.23
C GLY A 254 16.23 3.18 22.33
N SER A 255 16.77 3.05 23.53
CA SER A 255 18.07 2.41 23.79
C SER A 255 17.93 0.93 24.18
N ASN A 256 18.93 0.13 23.83
CA ASN A 256 19.04 -1.29 24.20
C ASN A 256 17.81 -2.13 23.78
N ILE A 257 17.30 -1.90 22.59
CA ILE A 257 16.13 -2.58 22.04
C ILE A 257 16.31 -4.10 22.12
N LEU A 258 15.33 -4.80 22.71
CA LEU A 258 15.35 -6.25 22.97
C LEU A 258 16.65 -6.71 23.70
N ASN A 259 17.14 -5.91 24.64
CA ASN A 259 18.39 -6.13 25.39
C ASN A 259 19.65 -6.26 24.52
N SER A 260 19.64 -5.67 23.31
CA SER A 260 20.80 -5.58 22.42
C SER A 260 21.51 -4.24 22.56
N GLN A 261 22.63 -4.05 21.84
CA GLN A 261 23.27 -2.74 21.72
C GLN A 261 22.61 -1.82 20.69
N PHE A 262 21.58 -2.30 20.02
CA PHE A 262 20.86 -1.51 19.02
C PHE A 262 20.00 -0.43 19.71
N HIS A 263 20.04 0.76 19.14
CA HIS A 263 19.21 1.89 19.52
C HIS A 263 18.62 2.54 18.30
N SER A 264 17.36 2.92 18.36
CA SER A 264 16.69 3.64 17.28
C SER A 264 15.46 4.38 17.80
N GLU A 265 15.19 5.53 17.19
CA GLU A 265 14.00 6.34 17.40
C GLU A 265 13.23 6.48 16.10
N ILE A 266 11.89 6.50 16.21
CA ILE A 266 11.00 6.75 15.09
C ILE A 266 10.16 7.98 15.39
N GLU A 267 10.20 8.95 14.50
CA GLU A 267 9.39 10.16 14.55
C GLU A 267 8.34 10.16 13.43
N ILE A 268 7.10 10.53 13.76
CA ILE A 268 6.03 10.69 12.78
C ILE A 268 6.00 12.13 12.30
N LEU A 269 6.19 12.33 11.01
CA LEU A 269 6.07 13.62 10.34
C LEU A 269 4.82 13.63 9.47
N VAL A 270 3.90 14.53 9.82
CA VAL A 270 2.62 14.71 9.12
C VAL A 270 2.81 15.72 8.00
N LEU A 271 2.53 15.32 6.77
CA LEU A 271 2.74 16.12 5.57
C LEU A 271 1.43 16.44 4.86
N PRO A 272 1.34 17.58 4.17
CA PRO A 272 0.24 17.84 3.26
C PRO A 272 0.10 16.72 2.23
N GLU A 273 -1.12 16.29 1.98
CA GLU A 273 -1.43 15.29 0.97
C GLU A 273 -1.35 15.93 -0.41
N THR A 274 -0.22 15.78 -1.06
CA THR A 274 -0.01 16.24 -2.44
C THR A 274 0.57 15.10 -3.26
N GLY A 275 0.24 15.05 -4.56
CA GLY A 275 0.80 14.08 -5.49
C GLY A 275 2.34 14.12 -5.54
N ILE A 276 2.93 15.27 -5.22
CA ILE A 276 4.37 15.48 -5.20
C ILE A 276 5.01 14.81 -3.99
N THR A 277 4.43 14.91 -2.79
CA THR A 277 5.00 14.33 -1.57
C THR A 277 5.09 12.81 -1.61
N GLY A 278 4.29 12.15 -2.44
CA GLY A 278 4.42 10.73 -2.73
C GLY A 278 5.66 10.37 -3.54
N HIS A 279 6.27 11.34 -4.25
CA HIS A 279 7.50 11.13 -5.02
C HIS A 279 8.75 11.34 -4.15
N ARG A 280 9.65 10.38 -4.16
CA ARG A 280 10.82 10.33 -3.26
C ARG A 280 11.70 11.58 -3.27
N VAL A 281 12.05 12.07 -4.44
CA VAL A 281 12.98 13.21 -4.58
C VAL A 281 12.30 14.51 -4.19
N GLU A 282 11.08 14.68 -4.62
CA GLU A 282 10.28 15.88 -4.37
C GLU A 282 9.89 15.97 -2.89
N LEU A 283 9.58 14.83 -2.26
CA LEU A 283 9.36 14.74 -0.84
C LEU A 283 10.53 15.33 -0.04
N LEU A 284 11.74 14.85 -0.31
CA LEU A 284 12.93 15.30 0.40
C LEU A 284 13.20 16.80 0.18
N ARG A 285 12.86 17.32 -0.98
CA ARG A 285 13.02 18.74 -1.31
C ARG A 285 11.97 19.63 -0.69
N CYS A 286 10.74 19.16 -0.57
CA CYS A 286 9.68 19.90 0.13
C CYS A 286 9.99 20.08 1.62
N MET A 287 10.80 19.17 2.18
CA MET A 287 11.20 19.18 3.59
C MET A 287 12.50 19.95 3.84
N ASP A 288 13.31 20.19 2.81
CA ASP A 288 14.54 20.99 2.94
C ASP A 288 14.18 22.49 2.86
N GLU A 289 14.37 23.23 3.95
CA GLU A 289 14.05 24.66 4.06
C GLU A 289 14.78 25.55 3.04
N ASN A 290 15.85 25.03 2.41
CA ASN A 290 16.62 25.77 1.42
C ASN A 290 15.97 25.89 0.05
N HIS A 291 14.77 25.37 -0.18
CA HIS A 291 13.97 25.52 -1.41
C HIS A 291 14.79 25.45 -2.71
N ALA A 292 15.82 24.63 -2.74
CA ALA A 292 16.66 24.49 -3.92
C ALA A 292 15.80 24.11 -5.13
N LEU A 293 16.08 24.74 -6.26
CA LEU A 293 15.48 24.41 -7.55
C LEU A 293 15.62 22.90 -7.80
N PRO A 294 14.62 22.24 -8.40
CA PRO A 294 14.75 20.84 -8.77
C PRO A 294 16.00 20.70 -9.65
N HIS A 295 16.92 19.82 -9.24
CA HIS A 295 18.05 19.40 -10.06
C HIS A 295 17.67 18.15 -10.85
N PHE A 296 18.38 17.87 -11.92
CA PHE A 296 18.25 16.60 -12.62
C PHE A 296 18.32 15.44 -11.63
N LEU A 297 17.47 14.43 -11.85
CA LEU A 297 17.51 13.21 -11.07
C LEU A 297 18.94 12.67 -11.05
N PRO A 298 19.51 12.40 -9.87
CA PRO A 298 20.81 11.77 -9.81
C PRO A 298 20.73 10.42 -10.53
N ALA A 299 21.73 10.11 -11.33
CA ALA A 299 21.83 8.85 -12.07
C ALA A 299 21.84 7.62 -11.14
N GLN A 300 22.11 7.82 -9.84
CA GLN A 300 22.10 6.77 -8.83
C GLN A 300 21.05 7.05 -7.75
N PRO A 301 20.18 6.06 -7.44
CA PRO A 301 19.09 6.22 -6.47
C PRO A 301 19.53 6.36 -5.01
N VAL A 302 20.82 6.33 -4.72
CA VAL A 302 21.37 6.28 -3.35
C VAL A 302 21.85 7.64 -2.84
N SER A 303 22.02 8.63 -3.69
CA SER A 303 22.51 9.96 -3.31
C SER A 303 21.38 10.90 -2.83
N SER A 304 20.37 10.38 -2.15
CA SER A 304 19.33 11.23 -1.55
C SER A 304 19.88 11.84 -0.28
N ILE A 305 19.66 13.14 -0.10
CA ILE A 305 20.03 13.90 1.08
C ILE A 305 18.76 14.48 1.70
N PHE A 306 18.63 14.39 3.00
CA PHE A 306 17.57 14.99 3.80
C PHE A 306 18.20 15.75 4.97
N LEU A 307 17.94 17.04 5.07
CA LEU A 307 18.55 17.93 6.06
C LEU A 307 20.10 17.81 6.11
N GLY A 308 20.70 17.75 4.94
CA GLY A 308 22.16 17.62 4.81
C GLY A 308 22.74 16.22 5.06
N LYS A 309 21.89 15.19 5.33
CA LYS A 309 22.30 13.83 5.70
C LYS A 309 21.94 12.81 4.63
N PRO A 310 22.73 11.77 4.43
CA PRO A 310 22.35 10.65 3.59
C PRO A 310 21.06 10.00 4.09
N VAL A 311 20.14 9.68 3.16
CA VAL A 311 18.84 9.11 3.51
C VAL A 311 18.51 7.86 2.70
N LEU A 312 18.00 6.85 3.40
CA LEU A 312 17.38 5.67 2.80
C LEU A 312 15.85 5.83 2.83
N VAL A 313 15.24 5.98 1.65
CA VAL A 313 13.77 6.05 1.54
C VAL A 313 13.18 4.69 1.21
N VAL A 314 12.27 4.24 2.06
CA VAL A 314 11.51 2.97 1.97
C VAL A 314 10.00 3.24 1.95
N ASN A 315 9.18 2.21 1.87
CA ASN A 315 7.71 2.34 1.89
C ASN A 315 7.07 1.30 2.82
N PRO A 316 5.83 1.52 3.30
CA PRO A 316 5.16 0.64 4.26
C PRO A 316 5.03 -0.81 3.80
N GLU A 317 4.69 -1.05 2.53
CA GLU A 317 4.54 -2.40 1.97
C GLU A 317 5.83 -3.21 2.08
N SER A 318 6.97 -2.60 1.73
CA SER A 318 8.27 -3.25 1.85
C SER A 318 8.65 -3.50 3.32
N MET A 319 8.29 -2.59 4.22
CA MET A 319 8.59 -2.75 5.66
C MET A 319 7.77 -3.88 6.27
N SER A 320 6.47 -3.92 6.03
CA SER A 320 5.62 -5.01 6.51
C SER A 320 6.05 -6.38 5.95
N SER A 321 6.35 -6.44 4.63
CA SER A 321 6.87 -7.66 4.02
C SER A 321 8.18 -8.13 4.65
N LEU A 322 9.08 -7.22 4.98
CA LEU A 322 10.38 -7.53 5.59
C LEU A 322 10.20 -8.14 6.98
N ALA A 323 9.31 -7.56 7.81
CA ALA A 323 8.97 -8.09 9.12
C ALA A 323 8.42 -9.52 9.02
N ALA A 324 7.53 -9.79 8.05
CA ALA A 324 6.97 -11.12 7.81
C ALA A 324 8.01 -12.16 7.40
N VAL A 325 8.85 -11.82 6.44
CA VAL A 325 9.87 -12.74 5.91
C VAL A 325 10.88 -13.15 6.98
N LEU A 326 11.30 -12.22 7.81
CA LEU A 326 12.28 -12.51 8.88
C LEU A 326 11.64 -13.12 10.12
N GLY A 327 10.37 -12.82 10.42
CA GLY A 327 9.66 -13.31 11.59
C GLY A 327 9.09 -14.71 11.39
N ASP A 328 8.32 -14.88 10.34
CA ASP A 328 7.59 -16.13 10.10
C ASP A 328 8.39 -17.14 9.26
N GLY A 329 9.55 -16.75 8.74
CA GLY A 329 10.29 -17.57 7.77
C GLY A 329 9.48 -17.82 6.50
N VAL A 330 8.56 -16.92 6.17
CA VAL A 330 7.69 -17.06 5.00
C VAL A 330 8.53 -17.09 3.75
N ASP A 331 8.36 -18.16 2.94
CA ASP A 331 8.95 -18.17 1.61
C ASP A 331 8.32 -17.07 0.76
N TYR A 332 9.08 -15.99 0.58
CA TYR A 332 8.65 -14.88 -0.27
C TYR A 332 8.55 -15.28 -1.74
N GLY A 333 9.24 -16.37 -2.14
CA GLY A 333 9.23 -16.90 -3.50
C GLY A 333 9.59 -15.84 -4.53
N LYS A 334 8.70 -15.65 -5.51
CA LYS A 334 8.86 -14.59 -6.53
C LYS A 334 8.56 -13.19 -6.02
N GLY A 335 8.09 -13.05 -4.78
CA GLY A 335 7.60 -11.80 -4.21
C GLY A 335 6.11 -11.59 -4.46
N SER A 336 5.58 -10.54 -3.82
CA SER A 336 4.19 -10.12 -3.95
C SER A 336 4.08 -8.62 -4.10
N LYS A 337 2.91 -8.17 -4.49
CA LYS A 337 2.55 -6.76 -4.61
C LYS A 337 1.14 -6.54 -4.09
N VAL A 338 0.97 -5.54 -3.24
CA VAL A 338 -0.36 -5.03 -2.89
C VAL A 338 -0.86 -4.19 -4.06
N VAL A 339 -1.97 -4.60 -4.64
CA VAL A 339 -2.65 -3.88 -5.71
C VAL A 339 -3.96 -3.28 -5.19
N THR A 340 -4.32 -2.12 -5.71
CA THR A 340 -5.63 -1.50 -5.46
C THR A 340 -6.47 -1.64 -6.72
N LEU A 341 -7.62 -2.28 -6.58
CA LEU A 341 -8.57 -2.50 -7.66
C LEU A 341 -9.71 -1.49 -7.59
N THR A 342 -10.01 -0.82 -8.69
CA THR A 342 -11.04 0.22 -8.77
C THR A 342 -11.65 0.30 -10.18
N GLY A 343 -12.60 1.23 -10.35
CA GLY A 343 -13.29 1.42 -11.63
C GLY A 343 -14.51 0.52 -11.79
N SER A 344 -14.74 0.02 -13.01
CA SER A 344 -15.95 -0.74 -13.42
C SER A 344 -15.82 -2.24 -13.14
N ILE A 345 -15.57 -2.62 -11.90
CA ILE A 345 -15.45 -4.00 -11.43
C ILE A 345 -16.42 -4.29 -10.29
N ALA A 346 -16.69 -5.57 -10.06
CA ALA A 346 -17.66 -6.02 -9.04
C ALA A 346 -17.15 -5.76 -7.61
N HIS A 347 -15.86 -6.00 -7.34
CA HIS A 347 -15.27 -5.86 -6.01
C HIS A 347 -14.09 -4.89 -6.04
N LYS A 348 -14.22 -3.78 -5.31
CA LYS A 348 -13.17 -2.76 -5.18
C LYS A 348 -12.45 -2.92 -3.86
N GLY A 349 -11.14 -2.65 -3.89
CA GLY A 349 -10.35 -2.75 -2.66
C GLY A 349 -8.89 -3.05 -2.95
N ALA A 350 -8.17 -3.51 -1.92
CA ALA A 350 -6.78 -3.90 -2.00
C ALA A 350 -6.61 -5.41 -1.84
N ALA A 351 -5.74 -5.99 -2.66
CA ALA A 351 -5.37 -7.41 -2.60
C ALA A 351 -3.87 -7.57 -2.73
N GLU A 352 -3.29 -8.56 -2.04
CA GLU A 352 -1.89 -8.91 -2.22
C GLU A 352 -1.74 -10.10 -3.17
N VAL A 353 -1.11 -9.87 -4.30
CA VAL A 353 -0.98 -10.83 -5.38
C VAL A 353 0.48 -11.19 -5.64
N SER A 354 0.74 -12.45 -5.99
CA SER A 354 2.10 -12.90 -6.32
C SER A 354 2.61 -12.27 -7.61
N HIS A 355 3.89 -11.95 -7.68
CA HIS A 355 4.53 -11.59 -8.93
C HIS A 355 4.39 -12.71 -9.94
N GLY A 356 4.13 -12.38 -11.18
CA GLY A 356 3.81 -13.32 -12.25
C GLY A 356 2.30 -13.55 -12.45
N THR A 357 1.44 -12.97 -11.60
CA THR A 357 -0.01 -12.97 -11.84
C THR A 357 -0.35 -12.01 -12.97
N THR A 358 -1.17 -12.43 -13.91
CA THR A 358 -1.58 -11.58 -15.03
C THR A 358 -2.63 -10.55 -14.60
N ILE A 359 -2.67 -9.39 -15.28
CA ILE A 359 -3.64 -8.33 -15.02
C ILE A 359 -5.07 -8.87 -15.19
N GLN A 360 -5.31 -9.70 -16.21
CA GLN A 360 -6.60 -10.36 -16.41
C GLN A 360 -7.00 -11.20 -15.19
N ASN A 361 -6.10 -12.05 -14.70
CA ASN A 361 -6.36 -12.87 -13.51
C ASN A 361 -6.64 -12.01 -12.26
N ILE A 362 -5.95 -10.88 -12.13
CA ILE A 362 -6.20 -9.94 -11.01
C ILE A 362 -7.62 -9.39 -11.10
N ILE A 363 -8.02 -8.91 -12.28
CA ILE A 363 -9.37 -8.34 -12.50
C ILE A 363 -10.46 -9.40 -12.27
N ASP A 364 -10.29 -10.60 -12.81
CA ASP A 364 -11.33 -11.64 -12.74
C ASP A 364 -11.42 -12.27 -11.35
N SER A 365 -10.26 -12.66 -10.78
CA SER A 365 -10.24 -13.41 -9.53
C SER A 365 -10.42 -12.54 -8.29
N PHE A 366 -9.85 -11.33 -8.29
CA PHE A 366 -9.90 -10.43 -7.13
C PHE A 366 -10.92 -9.30 -7.33
N GLY A 367 -11.09 -8.81 -8.55
CA GLY A 367 -12.06 -7.78 -8.89
C GLY A 367 -13.46 -8.30 -9.20
N GLY A 368 -13.61 -9.63 -9.38
CA GLY A 368 -14.89 -10.24 -9.76
C GLY A 368 -15.33 -9.91 -11.20
N GLY A 369 -14.40 -9.40 -12.02
CA GLY A 369 -14.67 -9.00 -13.41
C GLY A 369 -15.51 -7.74 -13.54
N VAL A 370 -15.89 -7.42 -14.78
CA VAL A 370 -16.78 -6.30 -15.09
C VAL A 370 -18.25 -6.72 -15.01
N SER A 371 -19.15 -5.76 -14.84
CA SER A 371 -20.59 -6.01 -14.77
C SER A 371 -21.11 -6.80 -15.97
N LYS A 372 -22.11 -7.65 -15.74
CA LYS A 372 -22.70 -8.50 -16.78
C LYS A 372 -23.17 -7.66 -17.99
N GLY A 373 -22.75 -8.06 -19.18
CA GLY A 373 -23.07 -7.38 -20.42
C GLY A 373 -22.10 -6.26 -20.80
N LYS A 374 -21.08 -5.99 -19.98
CA LYS A 374 -20.00 -5.06 -20.27
C LYS A 374 -18.72 -5.79 -20.64
N THR A 375 -17.85 -5.10 -21.36
CA THR A 375 -16.50 -5.57 -21.68
C THR A 375 -15.47 -4.58 -21.17
N ILE A 376 -14.25 -5.03 -20.89
CA ILE A 376 -13.14 -4.13 -20.57
C ILE A 376 -12.76 -3.38 -21.84
N LYS A 377 -12.77 -2.05 -21.78
CA LYS A 377 -12.32 -1.16 -22.83
C LYS A 377 -10.85 -0.80 -22.68
N ALA A 378 -10.48 -0.44 -21.48
CA ALA A 378 -9.10 -0.11 -21.10
C ALA A 378 -8.86 -0.40 -19.63
N VAL A 379 -7.59 -0.50 -19.25
CA VAL A 379 -7.16 -0.50 -17.85
C VAL A 379 -6.11 0.58 -17.68
N GLN A 380 -6.30 1.45 -16.68
CA GLN A 380 -5.31 2.41 -16.26
C GLN A 380 -4.47 1.78 -15.14
N LEU A 381 -3.16 1.70 -15.34
CA LEU A 381 -2.21 1.08 -14.43
C LEU A 381 -1.31 2.12 -13.76
N GLY A 382 -1.13 1.99 -12.45
CA GLY A 382 -0.11 2.74 -11.72
C GLY A 382 -0.53 4.13 -11.24
N GLY A 383 -1.83 4.41 -11.24
CA GLY A 383 -2.39 5.68 -10.77
C GLY A 383 -2.13 6.84 -11.75
N PRO A 384 -2.27 8.10 -11.31
CA PRO A 384 -2.24 9.26 -12.22
C PRO A 384 -0.98 9.39 -13.06
N SER A 385 0.18 8.99 -12.52
CA SER A 385 1.46 8.99 -13.25
C SER A 385 1.69 7.72 -14.10
N GLY A 386 0.69 6.84 -14.16
CA GLY A 386 0.72 5.59 -14.90
C GLY A 386 0.27 5.73 -16.34
N TYR A 387 -0.19 4.66 -16.94
CA TYR A 387 -0.53 4.58 -18.35
C TYR A 387 -1.76 3.70 -18.61
N PHE A 388 -2.40 3.87 -19.75
CA PHE A 388 -3.47 3.00 -20.21
C PHE A 388 -2.92 1.78 -20.95
N ILE A 389 -3.62 0.65 -20.82
CA ILE A 389 -3.42 -0.55 -21.63
C ILE A 389 -4.74 -0.99 -22.27
N ALA A 390 -4.63 -1.58 -23.43
CA ALA A 390 -5.77 -2.15 -24.15
C ALA A 390 -6.04 -3.61 -23.71
N PRO A 391 -7.22 -4.17 -23.99
CA PRO A 391 -7.60 -5.53 -23.58
C PRO A 391 -6.65 -6.64 -24.01
N ASN A 392 -5.99 -6.49 -25.17
CA ASN A 392 -5.01 -7.46 -25.67
C ASN A 392 -3.74 -7.56 -24.81
N ALA A 393 -3.47 -6.55 -23.95
CA ALA A 393 -2.32 -6.53 -23.06
C ALA A 393 -2.62 -7.10 -21.64
N LEU A 394 -3.85 -7.50 -21.34
CA LEU A 394 -4.25 -7.96 -20.00
C LEU A 394 -3.58 -9.28 -19.56
N ASN A 395 -3.04 -10.05 -20.50
CA ASN A 395 -2.28 -11.27 -20.21
C ASN A 395 -0.84 -11.01 -19.73
N HIS A 396 -0.38 -9.75 -19.71
CA HIS A 396 0.91 -9.42 -19.14
C HIS A 396 0.90 -9.61 -17.63
N ALA A 397 2.00 -10.17 -17.11
CA ALA A 397 2.16 -10.43 -15.68
C ALA A 397 2.75 -9.24 -14.95
N ILE A 398 2.29 -8.99 -13.72
CA ILE A 398 2.87 -7.93 -12.87
C ILE A 398 4.18 -8.41 -12.25
N GLY A 399 5.10 -7.48 -11.99
CA GLY A 399 6.31 -7.71 -11.19
C GLY A 399 7.27 -8.74 -11.75
N CYS A 400 7.23 -9.06 -13.05
CA CYS A 400 8.12 -10.03 -13.65
C CYS A 400 9.55 -9.48 -13.84
N ASN A 401 10.54 -10.36 -13.85
CA ASN A 401 11.97 -10.03 -13.96
C ASN A 401 12.41 -9.47 -15.33
N ALA A 402 11.49 -9.29 -16.26
CA ALA A 402 11.77 -8.72 -17.56
C ALA A 402 11.96 -7.20 -17.43
N CYS A 403 13.21 -6.78 -17.38
CA CYS A 403 13.61 -5.37 -17.45
C CYS A 403 13.16 -4.68 -18.75
N ASP A 404 12.55 -5.39 -19.67
CA ASP A 404 12.28 -4.97 -21.04
C ASP A 404 10.79 -4.84 -21.39
N GLU A 405 9.85 -5.20 -20.49
CA GLU A 405 8.43 -5.07 -20.80
C GLU A 405 7.80 -3.86 -20.12
N SER A 406 7.32 -2.94 -20.90
CA SER A 406 6.71 -1.66 -20.50
C SER A 406 5.56 -1.82 -19.49
N TYR A 407 4.93 -2.98 -19.41
CA TYR A 407 3.75 -3.25 -18.59
C TYR A 407 4.03 -3.93 -17.24
N SER A 408 5.27 -4.29 -16.95
CA SER A 408 5.63 -4.94 -15.67
C SER A 408 5.62 -3.98 -14.48
N ASN A 409 5.68 -2.67 -14.76
CA ASN A 409 5.75 -1.62 -13.75
C ASN A 409 4.37 -1.00 -13.49
N ILE A 410 3.70 -1.46 -12.45
CA ILE A 410 2.38 -0.96 -12.05
C ILE A 410 2.43 0.21 -11.03
N GLY A 411 3.52 0.95 -10.97
CA GLY A 411 3.65 2.19 -10.21
C GLY A 411 3.13 2.12 -8.78
N SER A 412 2.03 2.84 -8.48
CA SER A 412 1.35 2.84 -7.17
C SER A 412 0.71 1.49 -6.82
N GLY A 413 0.53 0.59 -7.78
CA GLY A 413 -0.22 -0.65 -7.64
C GLY A 413 -1.71 -0.51 -7.94
N THR A 414 -2.17 0.67 -8.35
CA THR A 414 -3.58 0.86 -8.73
C THR A 414 -3.86 0.31 -10.12
N ILE A 415 -4.93 -0.45 -10.21
CA ILE A 415 -5.49 -1.06 -11.42
C ILE A 415 -6.92 -0.54 -11.54
N GLU A 416 -7.15 0.44 -12.40
CA GLU A 416 -8.47 1.00 -12.65
C GLU A 416 -9.05 0.45 -13.95
N VAL A 417 -10.15 -0.27 -13.84
CA VAL A 417 -10.81 -0.88 -15.00
C VAL A 417 -11.87 0.08 -15.57
N LEU A 418 -11.79 0.32 -16.86
CA LEU A 418 -12.75 1.11 -17.63
C LEU A 418 -13.53 0.17 -18.56
N ASP A 419 -14.87 0.18 -18.42
CA ASP A 419 -15.73 -0.66 -19.25
C ASP A 419 -16.07 -0.03 -20.60
N SER A 420 -16.86 -0.75 -21.41
CA SER A 420 -17.26 -0.33 -22.77
C SER A 420 -17.96 1.03 -22.84
N ASP A 421 -18.53 1.53 -21.74
CA ASP A 421 -19.26 2.81 -21.71
C ASP A 421 -18.36 3.98 -21.30
N ALA A 422 -17.16 3.70 -20.80
CA ALA A 422 -16.23 4.73 -20.35
C ALA A 422 -15.68 5.55 -21.52
N SER A 423 -15.51 6.85 -21.32
CA SER A 423 -14.77 7.73 -22.22
C SER A 423 -13.31 7.82 -21.80
N ILE A 424 -12.42 7.36 -22.65
CA ILE A 424 -10.96 7.43 -22.39
C ILE A 424 -10.50 8.88 -22.40
N LEU A 425 -11.02 9.72 -23.28
CA LEU A 425 -10.75 11.15 -23.31
C LEU A 425 -11.08 11.82 -21.97
N ASN A 426 -12.27 11.57 -21.41
CA ASN A 426 -12.65 12.15 -20.12
C ASN A 426 -11.79 11.62 -18.97
N ALA A 427 -11.51 10.32 -18.94
CA ALA A 427 -10.63 9.74 -17.93
C ALA A 427 -9.21 10.36 -18.00
N THR A 428 -8.68 10.55 -19.21
CA THR A 428 -7.38 11.18 -19.44
C THR A 428 -7.37 12.64 -18.99
N LYS A 429 -8.45 13.39 -19.32
CA LYS A 429 -8.63 14.78 -18.88
C LYS A 429 -8.66 14.91 -17.36
N ASP A 430 -9.42 14.05 -16.67
CA ASP A 430 -9.51 14.06 -15.20
C ASP A 430 -8.15 13.75 -14.54
N ILE A 431 -7.39 12.80 -15.10
CA ILE A 431 -6.02 12.49 -14.66
C ILE A 431 -5.13 13.72 -14.86
N MET A 432 -5.18 14.39 -16.02
CA MET A 432 -4.35 15.56 -16.29
C MET A 432 -4.74 16.76 -15.41
N ALA A 433 -6.03 16.95 -15.11
CA ALA A 433 -6.50 17.96 -14.18
C ALA A 433 -5.93 17.75 -12.77
N TYR A 434 -5.95 16.50 -12.31
CA TYR A 434 -5.31 16.13 -11.05
C TYR A 434 -3.82 16.44 -11.07
N LEU A 435 -3.08 16.00 -12.09
CA LEU A 435 -1.64 16.21 -12.20
C LEU A 435 -1.26 17.69 -12.30
N GLN A 436 -2.03 18.48 -13.03
CA GLN A 436 -1.84 19.93 -13.14
C GLN A 436 -1.98 20.60 -11.77
N ALA A 437 -3.03 20.25 -11.00
CA ALA A 437 -3.26 20.76 -9.65
C ALA A 437 -2.16 20.33 -8.65
N GLN A 438 -1.51 19.20 -8.89
CA GLN A 438 -0.42 18.68 -8.04
C GLN A 438 0.97 19.16 -8.45
N SER A 439 1.12 19.89 -9.55
CA SER A 439 2.43 20.39 -9.99
C SER A 439 2.99 21.39 -8.98
N CYS A 440 4.27 21.23 -8.60
CA CYS A 440 4.94 22.19 -7.71
C CYS A 440 5.23 23.54 -8.37
N GLY A 441 4.99 23.67 -9.69
CA GLY A 441 5.18 24.90 -10.46
C GLY A 441 6.63 25.33 -10.71
N LYS A 442 7.62 24.57 -10.23
CA LYS A 442 9.04 25.00 -10.28
C LYS A 442 9.69 24.86 -11.66
N CYS A 443 9.42 23.76 -12.38
CA CYS A 443 9.98 23.59 -13.72
C CYS A 443 8.96 23.93 -14.80
N VAL A 444 9.41 24.67 -15.82
CA VAL A 444 8.57 25.18 -16.91
C VAL A 444 7.89 24.02 -17.66
N PHE A 445 8.63 22.99 -18.02
CA PHE A 445 8.10 21.86 -18.79
C PHE A 445 6.92 21.14 -18.08
N CYS A 446 6.97 20.99 -16.77
CA CYS A 446 5.88 20.39 -16.00
C CYS A 446 4.72 21.39 -15.81
N ARG A 447 5.03 22.64 -15.35
CA ARG A 447 4.00 23.65 -15.06
C ARG A 447 3.17 24.00 -16.30
N GLU A 448 3.86 24.42 -17.37
CA GLU A 448 3.21 24.82 -18.61
C GLU A 448 2.71 23.61 -19.41
N GLY A 449 3.51 22.52 -19.42
CA GLY A 449 3.12 21.30 -20.13
C GLY A 449 1.82 20.70 -19.60
N CYS A 450 1.67 20.52 -18.27
CA CYS A 450 0.43 20.03 -17.69
C CYS A 450 -0.76 20.97 -17.97
N LEU A 451 -0.54 22.29 -17.86
CA LEU A 451 -1.59 23.28 -18.12
C LEU A 451 -2.05 23.27 -19.58
N GLN A 452 -1.09 23.26 -20.52
CA GLN A 452 -1.42 23.25 -21.95
C GLN A 452 -2.07 21.95 -22.38
N MET A 453 -1.56 20.80 -21.91
CA MET A 453 -2.18 19.51 -22.19
C MET A 453 -3.62 19.45 -21.66
N LEU A 454 -3.87 19.93 -20.43
CA LEU A 454 -5.23 19.98 -19.88
C LEU A 454 -6.14 20.86 -20.74
N THR A 455 -5.69 22.07 -21.11
CA THR A 455 -6.48 23.00 -21.95
C THR A 455 -6.84 22.37 -23.29
N ILE A 456 -5.88 21.68 -23.95
CA ILE A 456 -6.15 20.99 -25.21
C ILE A 456 -7.15 19.85 -25.03
N LEU A 457 -7.02 19.05 -23.97
CA LEU A 457 -7.97 17.96 -23.66
C LEU A 457 -9.38 18.50 -23.37
N GLU A 458 -9.50 19.65 -22.70
CA GLU A 458 -10.76 20.35 -22.49
C GLU A 458 -11.37 20.81 -23.81
N ASP A 459 -10.59 21.47 -24.66
CA ASP A 459 -11.03 21.92 -25.99
C ASP A 459 -11.52 20.73 -26.84
N ILE A 460 -10.79 19.61 -26.87
CA ILE A 460 -11.21 18.39 -27.57
C ILE A 460 -12.51 17.85 -26.98
N SER A 461 -12.64 17.77 -25.66
CA SER A 461 -13.83 17.23 -24.97
C SER A 461 -15.09 18.08 -25.23
N GLU A 462 -14.90 19.37 -25.52
CA GLU A 462 -15.96 20.32 -25.87
C GLU A 462 -16.21 20.47 -27.37
N ASN A 463 -15.58 19.64 -28.21
CA ASN A 463 -15.63 19.71 -29.68
C ASN A 463 -15.08 21.04 -30.24
N LYS A 464 -14.08 21.62 -29.56
CA LYS A 464 -13.37 22.84 -29.98
C LYS A 464 -11.96 22.55 -30.49
N ALA A 465 -11.65 21.29 -30.74
CA ALA A 465 -10.35 20.86 -31.24
C ALA A 465 -9.88 21.62 -32.46
N ARG A 466 -8.62 22.02 -32.50
CA ARG A 466 -7.95 22.67 -33.63
C ARG A 466 -7.21 21.62 -34.46
N PRO A 467 -6.96 21.91 -35.73
CA PRO A 467 -6.04 21.11 -36.53
C PRO A 467 -4.68 20.99 -35.77
N HIS A 468 -4.13 19.78 -35.69
CA HIS A 468 -2.85 19.47 -35.03
C HIS A 468 -2.86 19.46 -33.50
N ASP A 469 -3.97 19.64 -32.79
CA ASP A 469 -4.01 19.57 -31.33
C ASP A 469 -3.52 18.21 -30.79
N LEU A 470 -3.84 17.11 -31.46
CA LEU A 470 -3.34 15.77 -31.08
C LEU A 470 -1.82 15.65 -31.28
N ASP A 471 -1.29 16.20 -32.35
CA ASP A 471 0.16 16.16 -32.59
C ASP A 471 0.89 17.03 -31.57
N LEU A 472 0.31 18.16 -31.18
CA LEU A 472 0.84 19.03 -30.13
C LEU A 472 0.80 18.35 -28.76
N LEU A 473 -0.24 17.59 -28.41
CA LEU A 473 -0.28 16.80 -27.19
C LEU A 473 0.87 15.79 -27.13
N VAL A 474 1.15 15.11 -28.24
CA VAL A 474 2.27 14.16 -28.32
C VAL A 474 3.60 14.88 -28.17
N GLU A 475 3.82 15.99 -28.87
CA GLU A 475 5.06 16.79 -28.79
C GLU A 475 5.29 17.31 -27.36
N LEU A 476 4.30 17.92 -26.72
CA LEU A 476 4.37 18.39 -25.34
C LEU A 476 4.71 17.24 -24.37
N GLY A 477 4.09 16.08 -24.58
CA GLY A 477 4.33 14.90 -23.73
C GLY A 477 5.75 14.37 -23.84
N GLU A 478 6.29 14.28 -25.03
CA GLU A 478 7.67 13.85 -25.25
C GLU A 478 8.69 14.86 -24.69
N GLU A 479 8.45 16.16 -24.86
CA GLU A 479 9.27 17.18 -24.25
C GLU A 479 9.25 17.13 -22.72
N MET A 480 8.07 16.91 -22.11
CA MET A 480 7.97 16.73 -20.67
C MET A 480 8.74 15.50 -20.17
N ARG A 481 8.67 14.38 -20.90
CA ARG A 481 9.45 13.17 -20.57
C ARG A 481 10.94 13.42 -20.58
N ASN A 482 11.41 14.13 -21.62
CA ASN A 482 12.85 14.36 -21.86
C ASN A 482 13.44 15.45 -20.95
N ALA A 483 12.73 16.57 -20.80
CA ALA A 483 13.23 17.77 -20.13
C ALA A 483 12.67 17.98 -18.70
N GLY A 484 11.70 17.18 -18.26
CA GLY A 484 11.22 17.24 -16.88
C GLY A 484 12.33 16.99 -15.87
N LEU A 485 12.39 17.84 -14.83
CA LEU A 485 13.48 17.78 -13.86
C LEU A 485 13.32 16.64 -12.82
N CYS A 486 12.12 16.13 -12.65
CA CYS A 486 11.81 15.12 -11.63
C CYS A 486 10.91 14.01 -12.20
N ASP A 487 10.75 12.92 -11.43
CA ASP A 487 9.92 11.78 -11.84
C ASP A 487 8.47 12.20 -12.08
N PHE A 488 7.91 13.10 -11.25
CA PHE A 488 6.56 13.59 -11.45
C PHE A 488 6.40 14.26 -12.82
N GLY A 489 7.27 15.24 -13.14
CA GLY A 489 7.19 15.95 -14.42
C GLY A 489 7.42 15.06 -15.64
N ARG A 490 8.27 14.05 -15.52
CA ARG A 490 8.58 13.10 -16.59
C ARG A 490 7.48 12.07 -16.80
N THR A 491 6.73 11.71 -15.76
CA THR A 491 5.67 10.69 -15.85
C THR A 491 4.27 11.28 -16.03
N ALA A 492 4.09 12.55 -15.76
CA ALA A 492 2.79 13.23 -15.92
C ALA A 492 2.13 13.04 -17.31
N PRO A 493 2.85 13.05 -18.44
CA PRO A 493 2.24 12.87 -19.75
C PRO A 493 1.90 11.41 -20.10
N ASN A 494 2.26 10.42 -19.28
CA ASN A 494 2.11 9.01 -19.64
C ASN A 494 0.68 8.60 -19.98
N ALA A 495 -0.31 9.04 -19.19
CA ALA A 495 -1.71 8.73 -19.44
C ALA A 495 -2.19 9.33 -20.78
N VAL A 496 -1.80 10.56 -21.09
CA VAL A 496 -2.15 11.24 -22.37
C VAL A 496 -1.53 10.50 -23.53
N LEU A 497 -0.23 10.23 -23.49
CA LEU A 497 0.49 9.60 -24.59
C LEU A 497 -0.03 8.18 -24.86
N SER A 498 -0.23 7.38 -23.81
CA SER A 498 -0.75 6.01 -23.97
C SER A 498 -2.22 5.99 -24.42
N SER A 499 -3.04 6.95 -24.02
CA SER A 499 -4.43 7.03 -24.46
C SER A 499 -4.55 7.44 -25.93
N ILE A 500 -3.71 8.35 -26.40
CA ILE A 500 -3.67 8.75 -27.83
C ILE A 500 -3.15 7.58 -28.69
N GLU A 501 -2.11 6.87 -28.20
CA GLU A 501 -1.55 5.72 -28.93
C GLU A 501 -2.58 4.59 -29.10
N LEU A 502 -3.34 4.28 -28.06
CA LEU A 502 -4.23 3.12 -28.03
C LEU A 502 -5.68 3.43 -28.45
N PHE A 503 -6.13 4.66 -28.27
CA PHE A 503 -7.54 5.05 -28.42
C PHE A 503 -7.70 6.36 -29.19
N ARG A 504 -6.86 6.57 -30.22
CA ARG A 504 -6.85 7.82 -31.03
C ARG A 504 -8.22 8.22 -31.54
N ASP A 505 -9.06 7.25 -31.90
CA ASP A 505 -10.41 7.49 -32.46
C ASP A 505 -11.35 8.20 -31.47
N GLU A 506 -11.08 8.17 -30.15
CA GLU A 506 -11.87 8.86 -29.15
C GLU A 506 -11.55 10.35 -29.02
N TYR A 507 -10.49 10.81 -29.66
CA TYR A 507 -10.07 12.21 -29.65
C TYR A 507 -10.64 13.04 -30.81
N GLY A 508 -11.54 12.45 -31.63
CA GLY A 508 -12.13 13.08 -32.80
C GLY A 508 -11.33 12.82 -34.07
N LYS A 509 -12.01 12.95 -35.19
CA LYS A 509 -11.41 12.80 -36.53
C LYS A 509 -10.68 14.05 -36.94
#